data_3f8172f151d9ff77b4b78ec44daf7ee5
#
_entry.id   3f8172f151d9ff77b4b78ec44daf7ee5
#
_cell.length_a   1.000
_cell.length_b   1.000
_cell.length_c   1.000
_cell.angle_alpha   90.00
_cell.angle_beta   90.00
_cell.angle_gamma   90.00
#
_symmetry.space_group_name_H-M   'P 1'
#
loop_
_entity.id
_entity.type
_entity.pdbx_description
1 polymer ?
#
loop_
_entity_poly.entity_id
_entity_poly.type
_entity_poly.pdbx_seq_one_letter_code
_entity_poly.pdbx_strand_id
1 'polypeptide(L)'
;MLALAHLLLVAATILSARLAAAEEPRLNVYNWSDYIAPDTIPKFEAESGIKVTYDVYDGNEVLEAKLLSGRSGYDIVVPSASPFMARQIAAKVYRVLDKSKLTNWKNLDPRILELVAAADPNNEHGAPYLWSDTGIGYNETQLRAALGEASPLDSLALIFDPALAEKLADCGISLLDTPQEVFPAALAYLGLDPKSRDLGDLDKALAALEKIRPYIRKFHSSQYINDLANGDLCVALGYSGDVIQARNRAREAGNAVQIAFSVPREGAMMSVDMLGVPADAPHPENALRFIDYLLRPAVIANITDAVSYPNPNVPATALVKPEIRNDPAVYPPEEVRRRFYIDIPAPLAYERARTRAWTRLKSGR
;
A
#
# COMPACT_ATOMS: atom_id res chain seq x y z
N MET A 1 -55.87 -44.38 -2.97
CA MET A 1 -54.56 -44.55 -3.65
C MET A 1 -54.01 -43.27 -4.25
N LEU A 2 -54.82 -42.31 -4.66
CA LEU A 2 -54.29 -41.01 -5.19
C LEU A 2 -53.68 -40.06 -4.16
N ALA A 3 -54.09 -40.09 -2.90
CA ALA A 3 -53.55 -39.19 -1.86
C ALA A 3 -52.12 -39.54 -1.40
N LEU A 4 -51.68 -40.77 -1.49
CA LEU A 4 -50.32 -41.18 -1.14
C LEU A 4 -49.30 -40.80 -2.20
N ALA A 5 -49.70 -40.74 -3.48
CA ALA A 5 -48.83 -40.36 -4.59
C ALA A 5 -48.48 -38.87 -4.57
N HIS A 6 -49.40 -38.04 -4.10
CA HIS A 6 -49.14 -36.58 -3.99
C HIS A 6 -48.21 -36.23 -2.81
N LEU A 7 -48.21 -36.99 -1.70
CA LEU A 7 -47.32 -36.75 -0.59
C LEU A 7 -45.85 -37.13 -0.88
N LEU A 8 -45.63 -38.15 -1.71
CA LEU A 8 -44.29 -38.57 -2.14
C LEU A 8 -43.69 -37.59 -3.19
N LEU A 9 -44.49 -36.96 -4.03
CA LEU A 9 -44.01 -35.97 -5.01
C LEU A 9 -43.60 -34.66 -4.33
N VAL A 10 -44.33 -34.23 -3.28
CA VAL A 10 -43.99 -33.03 -2.50
C VAL A 10 -42.76 -33.23 -1.65
N ALA A 11 -42.54 -34.42 -1.10
CA ALA A 11 -41.33 -34.74 -0.34
C ALA A 11 -40.07 -34.80 -1.22
N ALA A 12 -40.20 -35.20 -2.50
CA ALA A 12 -39.07 -35.23 -3.45
C ALA A 12 -38.64 -33.84 -3.93
N THR A 13 -39.55 -32.85 -3.92
CA THR A 13 -39.24 -31.47 -4.31
C THR A 13 -38.63 -30.58 -3.18
N ILE A 14 -38.80 -31.02 -1.92
CA ILE A 14 -38.23 -30.27 -0.77
C ILE A 14 -36.79 -30.73 -0.47
N LEU A 15 -36.35 -31.88 -0.95
CA LEU A 15 -35.01 -32.41 -0.77
C LEU A 15 -34.02 -31.96 -1.88
N SER A 16 -34.43 -31.09 -2.76
CA SER A 16 -33.53 -30.21 -3.53
C SER A 16 -32.96 -29.14 -2.60
N ALA A 17 -32.47 -29.56 -1.43
CA ALA A 17 -31.60 -28.73 -0.63
C ALA A 17 -30.49 -28.23 -1.58
N ARG A 18 -30.41 -26.93 -1.78
CA ARG A 18 -29.32 -26.22 -2.42
C ARG A 18 -28.02 -26.83 -1.96
N LEU A 19 -27.50 -27.81 -2.69
CA LEU A 19 -26.07 -27.96 -2.80
C LEU A 19 -25.62 -26.62 -3.34
N ALA A 20 -25.16 -25.73 -2.46
CA ALA A 20 -24.44 -24.56 -2.89
C ALA A 20 -23.37 -25.10 -3.83
N ALA A 21 -23.51 -24.86 -5.12
CA ALA A 21 -22.51 -25.26 -6.08
C ALA A 21 -21.21 -24.70 -5.55
N ALA A 22 -20.22 -25.57 -5.33
CA ALA A 22 -18.90 -25.10 -4.91
C ALA A 22 -18.45 -24.07 -5.96
N GLU A 23 -17.91 -22.95 -5.51
CA GLU A 23 -17.36 -21.96 -6.42
C GLU A 23 -16.34 -22.61 -7.36
N GLU A 24 -16.25 -22.10 -8.59
CA GLU A 24 -15.19 -22.50 -9.51
C GLU A 24 -13.83 -22.31 -8.80
N PRO A 25 -12.89 -23.28 -8.89
CA PRO A 25 -11.63 -23.20 -8.15
C PRO A 25 -10.67 -22.18 -8.81
N ARG A 26 -11.10 -20.92 -8.83
CA ARG A 26 -10.39 -19.75 -9.36
C ARG A 26 -10.42 -18.61 -8.37
N LEU A 27 -9.42 -17.73 -8.48
CA LEU A 27 -9.30 -16.51 -7.69
C LEU A 27 -8.61 -15.44 -8.52
N ASN A 28 -9.20 -14.25 -8.61
CA ASN A 28 -8.60 -13.11 -9.29
C ASN A 28 -8.18 -12.07 -8.24
N VAL A 29 -6.88 -11.81 -8.16
CA VAL A 29 -6.27 -10.89 -7.20
C VAL A 29 -5.72 -9.68 -7.93
N TYR A 30 -5.99 -8.48 -7.42
CA TYR A 30 -5.40 -7.23 -7.90
C TYR A 30 -4.67 -6.56 -6.74
N ASN A 31 -3.35 -6.57 -6.80
CA ASN A 31 -2.49 -6.10 -5.72
C ASN A 31 -1.46 -5.09 -6.25
N TRP A 32 -0.71 -4.50 -5.36
CA TRP A 32 0.43 -3.66 -5.70
C TRP A 32 1.52 -4.47 -6.41
N SER A 33 2.28 -3.81 -7.29
CA SER A 33 3.50 -4.39 -7.82
C SER A 33 4.52 -4.62 -6.69
N ASP A 34 5.33 -5.67 -6.83
CA ASP A 34 6.39 -6.02 -5.86
C ASP A 34 5.92 -6.21 -4.40
N TYR A 35 4.71 -6.77 -4.18
CA TYR A 35 4.04 -6.76 -2.87
C TYR A 35 3.58 -8.13 -2.37
N ILE A 36 4.19 -9.22 -2.88
CA ILE A 36 3.95 -10.60 -2.45
C ILE A 36 5.23 -11.43 -2.65
N ALA A 37 5.44 -12.46 -1.82
CA ALA A 37 6.56 -13.39 -2.04
C ALA A 37 6.31 -14.29 -3.26
N PRO A 38 7.32 -14.58 -4.08
CA PRO A 38 7.16 -15.34 -5.33
C PRO A 38 6.56 -16.73 -5.16
N ASP A 39 6.77 -17.35 -4.01
CA ASP A 39 6.29 -18.71 -3.70
C ASP A 39 4.92 -18.76 -3.03
N THR A 40 4.35 -17.61 -2.65
CA THR A 40 3.06 -17.55 -1.93
C THR A 40 1.91 -18.12 -2.76
N ILE A 41 1.76 -17.67 -4.01
CA ILE A 41 0.69 -18.15 -4.91
C ILE A 41 0.88 -19.63 -5.25
N PRO A 42 2.06 -20.10 -5.70
CA PRO A 42 2.27 -21.54 -5.95
C PRO A 42 1.95 -22.43 -4.77
N LYS A 43 2.30 -22.01 -3.55
CA LYS A 43 2.00 -22.78 -2.33
C LYS A 43 0.49 -22.81 -2.04
N PHE A 44 -0.20 -21.69 -2.17
CA PHE A 44 -1.65 -21.63 -2.01
C PHE A 44 -2.38 -22.52 -3.04
N GLU A 45 -2.00 -22.44 -4.30
CA GLU A 45 -2.58 -23.27 -5.37
C GLU A 45 -2.38 -24.76 -5.12
N ALA A 46 -1.18 -25.16 -4.68
CA ALA A 46 -0.86 -26.54 -4.37
C ALA A 46 -1.68 -27.08 -3.17
N GLU A 47 -1.93 -26.24 -2.15
CA GLU A 47 -2.70 -26.61 -0.96
C GLU A 47 -4.21 -26.61 -1.21
N SER A 48 -4.71 -25.59 -1.90
CA SER A 48 -6.16 -25.35 -2.01
C SER A 48 -6.80 -25.95 -3.27
N GLY A 49 -6.01 -26.19 -4.32
CA GLY A 49 -6.49 -26.52 -5.65
C GLY A 49 -7.10 -25.33 -6.42
N ILE A 50 -7.08 -24.12 -5.83
CA ILE A 50 -7.64 -22.90 -6.43
C ILE A 50 -6.56 -22.24 -7.30
N LYS A 51 -6.88 -21.97 -8.58
CA LYS A 51 -5.98 -21.28 -9.49
C LYS A 51 -6.09 -19.77 -9.32
N VAL A 52 -4.94 -19.08 -9.21
CA VAL A 52 -4.86 -17.63 -8.96
C VAL A 52 -4.41 -16.90 -10.23
N THR A 53 -5.25 -15.95 -10.67
CA THR A 53 -4.84 -14.90 -11.60
C THR A 53 -4.42 -13.69 -10.76
N TYR A 54 -3.20 -13.22 -10.98
CA TYR A 54 -2.63 -12.14 -10.17
C TYR A 54 -2.21 -10.98 -11.07
N ASP A 55 -2.94 -9.88 -10.97
CA ASP A 55 -2.67 -8.64 -11.67
C ASP A 55 -2.13 -7.59 -10.70
N VAL A 56 -1.39 -6.61 -11.23
CA VAL A 56 -0.75 -5.59 -10.41
C VAL A 56 -1.11 -4.17 -10.84
N TYR A 57 -1.01 -3.24 -9.88
CA TYR A 57 -1.11 -1.80 -10.09
C TYR A 57 -0.06 -1.08 -9.23
N ASP A 58 0.14 0.21 -9.49
CA ASP A 58 1.13 1.05 -8.83
C ASP A 58 0.54 2.32 -8.17
N GLY A 59 -0.79 2.42 -8.10
CA GLY A 59 -1.46 3.55 -7.47
C GLY A 59 -2.90 3.25 -7.04
N ASN A 60 -3.28 3.71 -5.84
CA ASN A 60 -4.64 3.58 -5.33
C ASN A 60 -5.70 4.19 -6.27
N GLU A 61 -5.34 5.27 -7.00
CA GLU A 61 -6.22 5.94 -7.95
C GLU A 61 -6.57 5.02 -9.12
N VAL A 62 -5.62 4.19 -9.57
CA VAL A 62 -5.84 3.19 -10.63
C VAL A 62 -6.81 2.12 -10.14
N LEU A 63 -6.56 1.58 -8.93
CA LEU A 63 -7.47 0.62 -8.30
C LEU A 63 -8.87 1.21 -8.13
N GLU A 64 -8.97 2.43 -7.58
CA GLU A 64 -10.26 3.08 -7.32
C GLU A 64 -11.05 3.31 -8.61
N ALA A 65 -10.43 3.79 -9.67
CA ALA A 65 -11.08 3.97 -10.97
C ALA A 65 -11.63 2.63 -11.49
N LYS A 66 -10.87 1.54 -11.33
CA LYS A 66 -11.29 0.19 -11.71
C LYS A 66 -12.51 -0.28 -10.91
N LEU A 67 -12.50 -0.10 -9.58
CA LEU A 67 -13.57 -0.52 -8.70
C LEU A 67 -14.86 0.29 -8.91
N LEU A 68 -14.74 1.62 -9.04
CA LEU A 68 -15.89 2.50 -9.23
C LEU A 68 -16.54 2.36 -10.61
N SER A 69 -15.83 1.80 -11.61
CA SER A 69 -16.44 1.46 -12.90
C SER A 69 -17.40 0.27 -12.82
N GLY A 70 -17.35 -0.50 -11.73
CA GLY A 70 -18.13 -1.73 -11.50
C GLY A 70 -17.67 -2.90 -12.37
N ARG A 71 -18.07 -4.10 -11.98
CA ARG A 71 -17.67 -5.36 -12.63
C ARG A 71 -16.16 -5.46 -12.81
N SER A 72 -15.45 -5.22 -11.72
CA SER A 72 -13.98 -5.25 -11.72
C SER A 72 -13.40 -6.60 -12.16
N GLY A 73 -14.14 -7.68 -11.88
CA GLY A 73 -13.74 -9.07 -12.16
C GLY A 73 -12.76 -9.63 -11.13
N TYR A 74 -12.38 -8.83 -10.14
CA TYR A 74 -11.48 -9.26 -9.07
C TYR A 74 -12.23 -9.80 -7.85
N ASP A 75 -11.63 -10.77 -7.18
CA ASP A 75 -12.11 -11.36 -5.94
C ASP A 75 -11.47 -10.71 -4.73
N ILE A 76 -10.21 -10.30 -4.86
CA ILE A 76 -9.45 -9.60 -3.83
C ILE A 76 -8.77 -8.38 -4.44
N VAL A 77 -8.84 -7.28 -3.71
CA VAL A 77 -8.13 -6.03 -4.01
C VAL A 77 -7.45 -5.51 -2.73
N VAL A 78 -6.40 -4.69 -2.89
CA VAL A 78 -5.54 -4.30 -1.77
C VAL A 78 -5.38 -2.78 -1.67
N PRO A 79 -6.45 -2.02 -1.36
CA PRO A 79 -6.37 -0.57 -1.16
C PRO A 79 -5.68 -0.21 0.15
N SER A 80 -5.13 0.99 0.23
CA SER A 80 -4.78 1.59 1.52
C SER A 80 -6.05 1.92 2.31
N ALA A 81 -6.03 1.66 3.63
CA ALA A 81 -7.18 1.85 4.52
C ALA A 81 -7.76 3.27 4.41
N SER A 82 -6.93 4.26 4.59
CA SER A 82 -7.30 5.67 4.50
C SER A 82 -6.43 6.40 3.45
N PRO A 83 -7.00 7.29 2.64
CA PRO A 83 -8.43 7.63 2.56
C PRO A 83 -9.23 6.72 1.62
N PHE A 84 -8.56 5.77 0.91
CA PHE A 84 -9.15 5.07 -0.23
C PHE A 84 -10.23 4.07 0.18
N MET A 85 -9.89 3.07 1.00
CA MET A 85 -10.88 2.08 1.42
C MET A 85 -12.05 2.73 2.14
N ALA A 86 -11.80 3.73 3.01
CA ALA A 86 -12.85 4.46 3.72
C ALA A 86 -13.92 5.03 2.79
N ARG A 87 -13.53 5.70 1.70
CA ARG A 87 -14.50 6.27 0.74
C ARG A 87 -15.11 5.22 -0.18
N GLN A 88 -14.39 4.15 -0.47
CA GLN A 88 -14.89 3.02 -1.25
C GLN A 88 -15.93 2.21 -0.46
N ILE A 89 -15.77 2.07 0.86
CA ILE A 89 -16.80 1.50 1.76
C ILE A 89 -18.07 2.37 1.72
N ALA A 90 -17.94 3.70 1.82
CA ALA A 90 -19.05 4.62 1.70
C ALA A 90 -19.78 4.49 0.34
N ALA A 91 -19.05 4.15 -0.72
CA ALA A 91 -19.58 3.85 -2.05
C ALA A 91 -20.10 2.40 -2.21
N LYS A 92 -20.09 1.59 -1.13
CA LYS A 92 -20.54 0.19 -1.10
C LYS A 92 -19.79 -0.73 -2.06
N VAL A 93 -18.50 -0.49 -2.23
CA VAL A 93 -17.62 -1.26 -3.13
C VAL A 93 -17.31 -2.64 -2.57
N TYR A 94 -17.34 -2.81 -1.24
CA TYR A 94 -16.89 -4.03 -0.57
C TYR A 94 -18.02 -4.83 0.07
N ARG A 95 -17.78 -6.13 0.18
CA ARG A 95 -18.56 -7.04 1.03
C ARG A 95 -18.11 -6.90 2.48
N VAL A 96 -19.01 -7.20 3.41
CA VAL A 96 -18.66 -7.48 4.80
C VAL A 96 -17.98 -8.86 4.84
N LEU A 97 -16.81 -8.92 5.48
CA LEU A 97 -16.03 -10.15 5.65
C LEU A 97 -16.70 -11.07 6.69
N ASP A 98 -16.92 -12.33 6.33
CA ASP A 98 -17.31 -13.35 7.29
C ASP A 98 -16.13 -13.79 8.15
N LYS A 99 -15.92 -13.08 9.26
CA LYS A 99 -14.79 -13.36 10.18
C LYS A 99 -14.84 -14.75 10.80
N SER A 100 -15.99 -15.45 10.80
CA SER A 100 -16.06 -16.82 11.28
C SER A 100 -15.25 -17.81 10.43
N LYS A 101 -14.98 -17.43 9.17
CA LYS A 101 -14.15 -18.17 8.21
C LYS A 101 -12.67 -17.77 8.24
N LEU A 102 -12.33 -16.70 8.95
CA LEU A 102 -10.98 -16.15 9.06
C LEU A 102 -10.34 -16.60 10.39
N THR A 103 -9.95 -17.87 10.47
CA THR A 103 -9.43 -18.50 11.70
C THR A 103 -8.13 -17.86 12.19
N ASN A 104 -7.37 -17.25 11.27
CA ASN A 104 -6.12 -16.53 11.50
C ASN A 104 -6.31 -15.05 11.83
N TRP A 105 -7.54 -14.50 11.80
CA TRP A 105 -7.84 -13.11 12.19
C TRP A 105 -7.29 -12.75 13.57
N LYS A 106 -7.33 -13.69 14.52
CA LYS A 106 -6.81 -13.53 15.89
C LYS A 106 -5.32 -13.22 15.99
N ASN A 107 -4.57 -13.41 14.91
CA ASN A 107 -3.13 -13.13 14.84
C ASN A 107 -2.83 -11.66 14.56
N LEU A 108 -3.84 -10.87 14.13
CA LEU A 108 -3.66 -9.46 13.81
C LEU A 108 -3.41 -8.63 15.07
N ASP A 109 -2.52 -7.64 14.97
CA ASP A 109 -2.20 -6.70 16.05
C ASP A 109 -3.42 -5.83 16.38
N PRO A 110 -3.93 -5.88 17.63
CA PRO A 110 -5.07 -5.07 18.03
C PRO A 110 -4.85 -3.56 17.84
N ARG A 111 -3.61 -3.07 17.92
CA ARG A 111 -3.28 -1.65 17.71
C ARG A 111 -3.46 -1.25 16.25
N ILE A 112 -3.11 -2.15 15.31
CA ILE A 112 -3.35 -1.90 13.88
C ILE A 112 -4.86 -1.98 13.59
N LEU A 113 -5.58 -2.93 14.17
CA LEU A 113 -7.04 -3.01 14.03
C LEU A 113 -7.75 -1.76 14.58
N GLU A 114 -7.31 -1.23 15.71
CA GLU A 114 -7.80 0.04 16.27
C GLU A 114 -7.50 1.23 15.34
N LEU A 115 -6.30 1.26 14.79
CA LEU A 115 -5.85 2.30 13.88
C LEU A 115 -6.71 2.35 12.60
N VAL A 116 -6.95 1.21 11.96
CA VAL A 116 -7.72 1.15 10.71
C VAL A 116 -9.23 1.21 10.93
N ALA A 117 -9.72 1.05 12.16
CA ALA A 117 -11.14 1.19 12.50
C ALA A 117 -11.71 2.59 12.19
N ALA A 118 -10.86 3.61 12.11
CA ALA A 118 -11.26 4.95 11.65
C ALA A 118 -11.66 4.97 10.16
N ALA A 119 -11.08 4.07 9.35
CA ALA A 119 -11.36 3.92 7.94
C ALA A 119 -12.42 2.84 7.66
N ASP A 120 -12.38 1.75 8.41
CA ASP A 120 -13.29 0.60 8.31
C ASP A 120 -13.88 0.31 9.70
N PRO A 121 -14.99 0.95 10.09
CA PRO A 121 -15.61 0.76 11.40
C PRO A 121 -15.85 -0.73 11.70
N ASN A 122 -15.48 -1.16 12.91
CA ASN A 122 -15.48 -2.56 13.34
C ASN A 122 -14.60 -3.51 12.50
N ASN A 123 -13.78 -3.01 11.60
CA ASN A 123 -12.97 -3.79 10.66
C ASN A 123 -13.82 -4.81 9.88
N GLU A 124 -14.93 -4.35 9.31
CA GLU A 124 -15.92 -5.25 8.69
C GLU A 124 -15.59 -5.60 7.24
N HIS A 125 -14.86 -4.74 6.51
CA HIS A 125 -14.71 -4.86 5.07
C HIS A 125 -13.31 -5.25 4.61
N GLY A 126 -12.29 -5.08 5.46
CA GLY A 126 -10.91 -5.38 5.11
C GLY A 126 -10.13 -6.06 6.20
N ALA A 127 -9.17 -6.91 5.80
CA ALA A 127 -8.17 -7.47 6.69
C ALA A 127 -6.84 -6.75 6.48
N PRO A 128 -6.20 -6.19 7.53
CA PRO A 128 -4.86 -5.60 7.40
C PRO A 128 -3.85 -6.59 6.83
N TYR A 129 -3.08 -6.15 5.82
CA TYR A 129 -2.13 -6.98 5.08
C TYR A 129 -0.69 -6.61 5.41
N LEU A 130 -0.23 -5.48 4.94
CA LEU A 130 1.08 -4.91 5.24
C LEU A 130 0.91 -3.42 5.58
N TRP A 131 1.95 -2.81 6.14
CA TRP A 131 1.96 -1.38 6.37
C TRP A 131 3.30 -0.77 5.94
N SER A 132 3.32 0.51 5.67
CA SER A 132 4.48 1.26 5.19
C SER A 132 4.49 2.67 5.78
N ASP A 133 5.62 3.32 5.66
CA ASP A 133 5.75 4.76 5.79
C ASP A 133 6.39 5.36 4.55
N THR A 134 6.02 6.61 4.24
CA THR A 134 6.55 7.37 3.10
C THR A 134 7.70 8.24 3.58
N GLY A 135 8.86 8.03 3.00
CA GLY A 135 10.07 8.73 3.39
C GLY A 135 11.04 8.97 2.24
N ILE A 136 12.30 9.13 2.56
CA ILE A 136 13.34 9.49 1.64
C ILE A 136 14.21 8.27 1.35
N GLY A 137 14.13 7.76 0.11
CA GLY A 137 15.08 6.79 -0.43
C GLY A 137 16.22 7.51 -1.13
N TYR A 138 17.44 7.12 -0.89
CA TYR A 138 18.59 7.81 -1.50
C TYR A 138 19.78 6.90 -1.75
N ASN A 139 20.58 7.25 -2.78
CA ASN A 139 21.91 6.73 -3.01
C ASN A 139 22.90 7.59 -2.24
N GLU A 140 23.41 7.07 -1.13
CA GLU A 140 24.26 7.80 -0.19
C GLU A 140 25.53 8.33 -0.86
N THR A 141 26.19 7.52 -1.69
CA THR A 141 27.42 7.89 -2.38
C THR A 141 27.21 9.08 -3.32
N GLN A 142 26.18 9.01 -4.18
CA GLN A 142 25.87 10.10 -5.12
C GLN A 142 25.40 11.35 -4.40
N LEU A 143 24.60 11.20 -3.35
CA LEU A 143 24.07 12.32 -2.59
C LEU A 143 25.19 13.09 -1.87
N ARG A 144 26.11 12.36 -1.21
CA ARG A 144 27.28 12.97 -0.56
C ARG A 144 28.23 13.63 -1.57
N ALA A 145 28.39 13.04 -2.76
CA ALA A 145 29.18 13.65 -3.83
C ALA A 145 28.60 14.97 -4.30
N ALA A 146 27.25 15.09 -4.39
CA ALA A 146 26.56 16.29 -4.85
C ALA A 146 26.45 17.38 -3.75
N LEU A 147 26.22 17.00 -2.49
CA LEU A 147 25.88 17.94 -1.41
C LEU A 147 26.95 18.02 -0.30
N GLY A 148 27.91 17.09 -0.26
CA GLY A 148 28.91 16.97 0.81
C GLY A 148 28.42 16.21 2.04
N GLU A 149 29.32 16.01 3.02
CA GLU A 149 29.09 15.18 4.21
C GLU A 149 28.00 15.73 5.17
N ALA A 150 27.76 17.03 5.15
CA ALA A 150 26.75 17.70 6.00
C ALA A 150 25.32 17.63 5.44
N SER A 151 25.05 16.72 4.49
CA SER A 151 23.72 16.56 3.85
C SER A 151 22.66 16.17 4.90
N PRO A 152 21.48 16.81 4.89
CA PRO A 152 20.41 16.52 5.85
C PRO A 152 19.63 15.26 5.44
N LEU A 153 20.23 14.08 5.59
CA LEU A 153 19.71 12.80 5.12
C LEU A 153 18.36 12.40 5.72
N ASP A 154 17.94 13.04 6.79
CA ASP A 154 16.68 12.80 7.51
C ASP A 154 15.67 13.95 7.35
N SER A 155 15.83 14.81 6.32
CA SER A 155 14.96 15.97 6.11
C SER A 155 14.36 15.99 4.71
N LEU A 156 13.06 16.28 4.63
CA LEU A 156 12.35 16.56 3.37
C LEU A 156 12.96 17.72 2.60
N ALA A 157 13.81 18.54 3.22
CA ALA A 157 14.60 19.57 2.53
C ALA A 157 15.45 19.01 1.39
N LEU A 158 15.93 17.75 1.47
CA LEU A 158 16.63 17.08 0.37
C LEU A 158 15.86 17.13 -0.95
N ILE A 159 14.53 17.11 -0.87
CA ILE A 159 13.63 17.07 -2.03
C ILE A 159 12.99 18.44 -2.27
N PHE A 160 12.53 19.13 -1.22
CA PHE A 160 11.67 20.30 -1.33
C PHE A 160 12.39 21.64 -1.19
N ASP A 161 13.67 21.67 -0.79
CA ASP A 161 14.50 22.88 -0.82
C ASP A 161 15.04 23.09 -2.25
N PRO A 162 14.67 24.20 -2.94
CA PRO A 162 15.12 24.43 -4.31
C PRO A 162 16.65 24.47 -4.48
N ALA A 163 17.40 24.97 -3.48
CA ALA A 163 18.85 25.05 -3.55
C ALA A 163 19.52 23.68 -3.43
N LEU A 164 18.90 22.71 -2.72
CA LEU A 164 19.34 21.33 -2.67
C LEU A 164 18.89 20.55 -3.91
N ALA A 165 17.62 20.72 -4.29
CA ALA A 165 17.04 20.06 -5.46
C ALA A 165 17.79 20.40 -6.76
N GLU A 166 18.21 21.65 -6.94
CA GLU A 166 19.04 22.08 -8.08
C GLU A 166 20.34 21.29 -8.18
N LYS A 167 21.04 21.10 -7.04
CA LYS A 167 22.30 20.33 -7.00
C LYS A 167 22.10 18.84 -7.27
N LEU A 168 20.89 18.32 -7.03
CA LEU A 168 20.53 16.91 -7.23
C LEU A 168 19.89 16.64 -8.61
N ALA A 169 19.65 17.70 -9.43
CA ALA A 169 18.97 17.56 -10.70
C ALA A 169 19.68 16.61 -11.67
N ASP A 170 21.02 16.67 -11.74
CA ASP A 170 21.82 15.84 -12.63
C ASP A 170 21.82 14.35 -12.23
N CYS A 171 21.82 14.04 -10.93
CA CYS A 171 21.74 12.65 -10.47
C CYS A 171 20.29 12.15 -10.35
N GLY A 172 19.31 13.06 -10.30
CA GLY A 172 17.89 12.76 -10.44
C GLY A 172 17.11 12.65 -9.13
N ILE A 173 15.93 13.28 -9.17
CA ILE A 173 14.92 13.25 -8.10
C ILE A 173 13.66 12.62 -8.65
N SER A 174 13.06 11.67 -7.91
CA SER A 174 11.75 11.10 -8.22
C SER A 174 10.75 11.38 -7.11
N LEU A 175 9.51 11.69 -7.49
CA LEU A 175 8.38 11.73 -6.58
C LEU A 175 7.39 10.62 -6.90
N LEU A 176 6.66 10.14 -5.90
CA LEU A 176 5.50 9.28 -6.11
C LEU A 176 4.47 9.98 -7.01
N ASP A 177 3.82 9.24 -7.90
CA ASP A 177 2.76 9.77 -8.77
C ASP A 177 1.39 9.72 -8.07
N THR A 178 1.35 10.27 -6.86
CA THR A 178 0.13 10.36 -6.06
C THR A 178 0.10 11.66 -5.25
N PRO A 179 -0.91 12.51 -5.46
CA PRO A 179 -1.04 13.77 -4.72
C PRO A 179 -1.31 13.54 -3.23
N GLN A 180 -1.83 12.36 -2.85
CA GLN A 180 -2.12 11.98 -1.48
C GLN A 180 -0.86 11.83 -0.62
N GLU A 181 0.28 11.51 -1.23
CA GLU A 181 1.57 11.41 -0.56
C GLU A 181 2.38 12.72 -0.66
N VAL A 182 2.41 13.30 -1.86
CA VAL A 182 3.32 14.41 -2.16
C VAL A 182 2.87 15.72 -1.50
N PHE A 183 1.57 16.05 -1.48
CA PHE A 183 1.09 17.28 -0.83
C PHE A 183 1.26 17.26 0.70
N PRO A 184 0.90 16.18 1.43
CA PRO A 184 1.19 16.07 2.85
C PRO A 184 2.69 16.19 3.18
N ALA A 185 3.57 15.56 2.40
CA ALA A 185 5.01 15.70 2.58
C ALA A 185 5.48 17.15 2.37
N ALA A 186 4.96 17.85 1.36
CA ALA A 186 5.26 19.27 1.15
C ALA A 186 4.73 20.16 2.28
N LEU A 187 3.55 19.87 2.85
CA LEU A 187 3.03 20.56 4.03
C LEU A 187 3.93 20.32 5.25
N ALA A 188 4.34 19.09 5.51
CA ALA A 188 5.27 18.76 6.58
C ALA A 188 6.59 19.50 6.44
N TYR A 189 7.17 19.57 5.23
CA TYR A 189 8.36 20.35 4.94
C TYR A 189 8.19 21.84 5.27
N LEU A 190 7.01 22.41 5.01
CA LEU A 190 6.68 23.80 5.31
C LEU A 190 6.37 24.05 6.80
N GLY A 191 6.42 23.02 7.66
CA GLY A 191 6.03 23.10 9.07
C GLY A 191 4.54 23.30 9.29
N LEU A 192 3.70 22.95 8.30
CA LEU A 192 2.24 22.96 8.36
C LEU A 192 1.70 21.57 8.74
N ASP A 193 0.45 21.52 9.18
CA ASP A 193 -0.19 20.22 9.46
C ASP A 193 -0.32 19.42 8.14
N PRO A 194 0.33 18.25 8.01
CA PRO A 194 0.25 17.43 6.81
C PRO A 194 -1.18 16.94 6.52
N LYS A 195 -2.06 16.94 7.51
CA LYS A 195 -3.49 16.59 7.40
C LYS A 195 -4.38 17.80 7.12
N SER A 196 -3.82 18.99 6.89
CA SER A 196 -4.61 20.20 6.59
C SER A 196 -5.52 19.99 5.39
N ARG A 197 -6.73 20.50 5.49
CA ARG A 197 -7.74 20.55 4.42
C ARG A 197 -8.08 22.00 4.02
N ASP A 198 -7.27 22.93 4.48
CA ASP A 198 -7.35 24.33 4.08
C ASP A 198 -6.81 24.53 2.66
N LEU A 199 -7.55 25.24 1.81
CA LEU A 199 -7.15 25.49 0.43
C LEU A 199 -5.93 26.42 0.34
N GLY A 200 -5.76 27.35 1.30
CA GLY A 200 -4.60 28.22 1.36
C GLY A 200 -3.32 27.45 1.70
N ASP A 201 -3.40 26.39 2.52
CA ASP A 201 -2.27 25.50 2.78
C ASP A 201 -1.96 24.64 1.56
N LEU A 202 -2.97 24.16 0.84
CA LEU A 202 -2.79 23.46 -0.43
C LEU A 202 -2.06 24.34 -1.45
N ASP A 203 -2.42 25.63 -1.55
CA ASP A 203 -1.77 26.59 -2.45
C ASP A 203 -0.30 26.83 -2.04
N LYS A 204 0.00 26.91 -0.74
CA LYS A 204 1.39 27.01 -0.25
C LYS A 204 2.22 25.78 -0.60
N ALA A 205 1.65 24.59 -0.43
CA ALA A 205 2.30 23.34 -0.80
C ALA A 205 2.54 23.26 -2.32
N LEU A 206 1.55 23.65 -3.14
CA LEU A 206 1.70 23.72 -4.58
C LEU A 206 2.82 24.69 -4.98
N ALA A 207 2.86 25.88 -4.38
CA ALA A 207 3.90 26.87 -4.67
C ALA A 207 5.31 26.38 -4.29
N ALA A 208 5.45 25.58 -3.23
CA ALA A 208 6.72 24.95 -2.89
C ALA A 208 7.10 23.86 -3.91
N LEU A 209 6.15 23.03 -4.31
CA LEU A 209 6.35 22.01 -5.34
C LEU A 209 6.69 22.57 -6.71
N GLU A 210 6.08 23.69 -7.11
CA GLU A 210 6.37 24.37 -8.37
C GLU A 210 7.82 24.90 -8.44
N LYS A 211 8.40 25.31 -7.29
CA LYS A 211 9.80 25.76 -7.24
C LYS A 211 10.79 24.64 -7.52
N ILE A 212 10.47 23.41 -7.12
CA ILE A 212 11.34 22.24 -7.32
C ILE A 212 11.00 21.46 -8.59
N ARG A 213 9.87 21.77 -9.24
CA ARG A 213 9.38 21.06 -10.43
C ARG A 213 10.43 20.94 -11.54
N PRO A 214 11.25 21.98 -11.85
CA PRO A 214 12.29 21.89 -12.88
C PRO A 214 13.36 20.82 -12.61
N TYR A 215 13.57 20.44 -11.34
CA TYR A 215 14.59 19.51 -10.89
C TYR A 215 14.06 18.08 -10.73
N ILE A 216 12.74 17.87 -10.82
CA ILE A 216 12.11 16.55 -10.72
C ILE A 216 12.22 15.83 -12.06
N ARG A 217 12.96 14.71 -12.07
CA ARG A 217 13.16 13.88 -13.26
C ARG A 217 11.89 13.14 -13.66
N LYS A 218 11.17 12.57 -12.68
CA LYS A 218 9.93 11.81 -12.93
C LYS A 218 8.97 11.81 -11.74
N PHE A 219 7.71 11.51 -12.07
CA PHE A 219 6.67 11.10 -11.12
C PHE A 219 6.30 9.65 -11.42
N HIS A 220 6.57 8.73 -10.51
CA HIS A 220 6.24 7.32 -10.67
C HIS A 220 6.24 6.60 -9.33
N SER A 221 5.24 5.72 -9.09
CA SER A 221 5.07 5.08 -7.78
C SER A 221 5.73 3.71 -7.64
N SER A 222 6.39 3.16 -8.69
CA SER A 222 7.11 1.88 -8.61
C SER A 222 8.48 1.88 -9.31
N GLN A 223 8.65 2.57 -10.43
CA GLN A 223 9.89 2.50 -11.23
C GLN A 223 11.12 2.99 -10.47
N TYR A 224 10.95 3.91 -9.50
CA TYR A 224 12.07 4.43 -8.69
C TYR A 224 12.83 3.32 -7.94
N ILE A 225 12.20 2.14 -7.71
CA ILE A 225 12.85 0.98 -7.09
C ILE A 225 14.04 0.54 -7.93
N ASN A 226 13.81 0.32 -9.22
CA ASN A 226 14.87 -0.09 -10.15
C ASN A 226 15.85 1.04 -10.45
N ASP A 227 15.35 2.27 -10.57
CA ASP A 227 16.21 3.43 -10.85
C ASP A 227 17.19 3.69 -9.70
N LEU A 228 16.76 3.56 -8.44
CA LEU A 228 17.66 3.60 -7.27
C LEU A 228 18.64 2.44 -7.30
N ALA A 229 18.16 1.20 -7.50
CA ALA A 229 18.99 0.00 -7.49
C ALA A 229 20.10 0.03 -8.56
N ASN A 230 19.83 0.65 -9.70
CA ASN A 230 20.78 0.82 -10.80
C ASN A 230 21.68 2.05 -10.64
N GLY A 231 21.37 2.97 -9.72
CA GLY A 231 22.10 4.22 -9.57
C GLY A 231 21.67 5.32 -10.54
N ASP A 232 20.51 5.18 -11.19
CA ASP A 232 19.94 6.15 -12.12
C ASP A 232 19.25 7.32 -11.42
N LEU A 233 18.99 7.17 -10.11
CA LEU A 233 18.43 8.20 -9.22
C LEU A 233 19.27 8.33 -7.96
N CYS A 234 19.43 9.56 -7.46
CA CYS A 234 20.09 9.78 -6.19
C CYS A 234 19.10 9.99 -5.02
N VAL A 235 17.88 10.42 -5.27
CA VAL A 235 16.87 10.58 -4.22
C VAL A 235 15.46 10.36 -4.75
N ALA A 236 14.62 9.76 -3.91
CA ALA A 236 13.20 9.57 -4.18
C ALA A 236 12.36 9.83 -2.92
N LEU A 237 11.21 10.47 -3.07
CA LEU A 237 10.12 10.30 -2.11
C LEU A 237 9.46 8.97 -2.43
N GLY A 238 9.52 8.01 -1.51
CA GLY A 238 9.10 6.64 -1.76
C GLY A 238 8.67 5.89 -0.51
N TYR A 239 8.13 4.71 -0.70
CA TYR A 239 7.70 3.81 0.38
C TYR A 239 8.89 3.07 0.98
N SER A 240 8.89 2.87 2.30
CA SER A 240 9.98 2.24 3.04
C SER A 240 10.39 0.88 2.47
N GLY A 241 9.44 -0.03 2.28
CA GLY A 241 9.72 -1.37 1.76
C GLY A 241 10.29 -1.37 0.34
N ASP A 242 9.81 -0.48 -0.52
CA ASP A 242 10.31 -0.34 -1.90
C ASP A 242 11.77 0.09 -1.94
N VAL A 243 12.14 1.06 -1.09
CA VAL A 243 13.54 1.52 -1.01
C VAL A 243 14.45 0.42 -0.46
N ILE A 244 13.95 -0.38 0.51
CA ILE A 244 14.68 -1.54 1.01
C ILE A 244 14.81 -2.63 -0.07
N GLN A 245 13.79 -2.85 -0.88
CA GLN A 245 13.88 -3.74 -2.05
C GLN A 245 14.91 -3.23 -3.06
N ALA A 246 14.93 -1.91 -3.33
CA ALA A 246 15.97 -1.31 -4.19
C ALA A 246 17.39 -1.60 -3.65
N ARG A 247 17.59 -1.43 -2.33
CA ARG A 247 18.86 -1.76 -1.64
C ARG A 247 19.22 -3.23 -1.83
N ASN A 248 18.27 -4.13 -1.67
CA ASN A 248 18.51 -5.57 -1.78
C ASN A 248 18.83 -5.95 -3.24
N ARG A 249 18.07 -5.43 -4.23
CA ARG A 249 18.34 -5.63 -5.67
C ARG A 249 19.73 -5.13 -6.06
N ALA A 250 20.15 -3.97 -5.58
CA ALA A 250 21.50 -3.44 -5.82
C ALA A 250 22.59 -4.38 -5.29
N ARG A 251 22.42 -4.92 -4.09
CA ARG A 251 23.35 -5.88 -3.46
C ARG A 251 23.40 -7.20 -4.24
N GLU A 252 22.26 -7.76 -4.62
CA GLU A 252 22.14 -9.00 -5.37
C GLU A 252 22.77 -8.88 -6.77
N ALA A 253 22.61 -7.73 -7.41
CA ALA A 253 23.23 -7.43 -8.70
C ALA A 253 24.72 -7.09 -8.61
N GLY A 254 25.29 -6.96 -7.40
CA GLY A 254 26.69 -6.55 -7.21
C GLY A 254 26.96 -5.09 -7.60
N ASN A 255 25.93 -4.26 -7.66
CA ASN A 255 26.05 -2.85 -7.97
C ASN A 255 26.78 -2.10 -6.82
N ALA A 256 27.67 -1.17 -7.19
CA ALA A 256 28.42 -0.36 -6.21
C ALA A 256 27.60 0.80 -5.63
N VAL A 257 26.28 0.71 -5.64
CA VAL A 257 25.37 1.73 -5.11
C VAL A 257 25.01 1.44 -3.64
N GLN A 258 24.99 2.47 -2.81
CA GLN A 258 24.62 2.38 -1.40
C GLN A 258 23.26 3.05 -1.20
N ILE A 259 22.20 2.23 -1.21
CA ILE A 259 20.83 2.70 -1.02
C ILE A 259 20.47 2.66 0.46
N ALA A 260 19.91 3.76 0.95
CA ALA A 260 19.36 3.89 2.30
C ALA A 260 17.98 4.54 2.28
N PHE A 261 17.26 4.31 3.38
CA PHE A 261 15.95 4.91 3.64
C PHE A 261 16.01 5.72 4.93
N SER A 262 15.38 6.87 4.93
CA SER A 262 15.23 7.69 6.13
C SER A 262 13.80 8.16 6.32
N VAL A 263 13.29 7.99 7.54
CA VAL A 263 12.04 8.62 7.97
C VAL A 263 12.28 10.10 8.22
N PRO A 264 11.60 11.01 7.51
CA PRO A 264 11.82 12.44 7.67
C PRO A 264 11.57 12.91 9.12
N ARG A 265 12.42 13.81 9.59
CA ARG A 265 12.24 14.44 10.92
C ARG A 265 11.01 15.33 10.98
N GLU A 266 10.53 15.82 9.86
CA GLU A 266 9.30 16.61 9.71
C GLU A 266 8.04 15.76 9.87
N GLY A 267 8.17 14.43 9.79
CA GLY A 267 7.08 13.47 9.86
C GLY A 267 6.94 12.64 8.59
N ALA A 268 6.30 11.49 8.72
CA ALA A 268 6.06 10.56 7.62
C ALA A 268 4.61 10.08 7.63
N MET A 269 4.02 9.93 6.45
CA MET A 269 2.71 9.29 6.35
C MET A 269 2.87 7.78 6.53
N MET A 270 2.04 7.21 7.40
CA MET A 270 1.90 5.77 7.56
C MET A 270 0.66 5.30 6.83
N SER A 271 0.80 4.26 6.03
CA SER A 271 -0.30 3.60 5.33
C SER A 271 -0.42 2.14 5.76
N VAL A 272 -1.65 1.66 5.93
CA VAL A 272 -1.96 0.24 6.14
C VAL A 272 -2.78 -0.23 4.96
N ASP A 273 -2.31 -1.25 4.26
CA ASP A 273 -3.03 -1.82 3.12
C ASP A 273 -3.92 -2.98 3.57
N MET A 274 -5.10 -3.05 2.97
CA MET A 274 -6.20 -3.89 3.41
C MET A 274 -6.61 -4.88 2.33
N LEU A 275 -6.70 -6.16 2.66
CA LEU A 275 -7.30 -7.17 1.79
C LEU A 275 -8.81 -7.01 1.82
N GLY A 276 -9.39 -6.48 0.75
CA GLY A 276 -10.83 -6.28 0.59
C GLY A 276 -11.44 -7.20 -0.48
N VAL A 277 -12.70 -7.60 -0.27
CA VAL A 277 -13.46 -8.41 -1.23
C VAL A 277 -14.49 -7.51 -1.89
N PRO A 278 -14.40 -7.22 -3.21
CA PRO A 278 -15.39 -6.41 -3.92
C PRO A 278 -16.81 -6.98 -3.78
N ALA A 279 -17.81 -6.10 -3.78
CA ALA A 279 -19.22 -6.49 -3.66
C ALA A 279 -19.67 -7.41 -4.81
N ASP A 280 -19.05 -7.24 -5.99
CA ASP A 280 -19.29 -7.99 -7.22
C ASP A 280 -18.25 -9.11 -7.47
N ALA A 281 -17.45 -9.46 -6.45
CA ALA A 281 -16.46 -10.54 -6.55
C ALA A 281 -17.10 -11.84 -7.05
N PRO A 282 -16.55 -12.46 -8.13
CA PRO A 282 -17.10 -13.69 -8.68
C PRO A 282 -16.90 -14.91 -7.76
N HIS A 283 -15.84 -14.93 -6.94
CA HIS A 283 -15.48 -16.07 -6.09
C HIS A 283 -15.21 -15.65 -4.63
N PRO A 284 -16.20 -15.11 -3.90
CA PRO A 284 -16.00 -14.54 -2.56
C PRO A 284 -15.58 -15.56 -1.50
N GLU A 285 -15.98 -16.83 -1.63
CA GLU A 285 -15.57 -17.88 -0.70
C GLU A 285 -14.08 -18.24 -0.88
N ASN A 286 -13.61 -18.30 -2.12
CA ASN A 286 -12.18 -18.51 -2.42
C ASN A 286 -11.35 -17.31 -1.96
N ALA A 287 -11.90 -16.09 -2.04
CA ALA A 287 -11.27 -14.88 -1.52
C ALA A 287 -11.04 -14.99 0.00
N LEU A 288 -12.05 -15.38 0.77
CA LEU A 288 -11.91 -15.58 2.22
C LEU A 288 -10.86 -16.63 2.56
N ARG A 289 -10.78 -17.74 1.80
CA ARG A 289 -9.74 -18.78 1.98
C ARG A 289 -8.34 -18.22 1.75
N PHE A 290 -8.16 -17.38 0.72
CA PHE A 290 -6.86 -16.78 0.44
C PHE A 290 -6.49 -15.72 1.48
N ILE A 291 -7.45 -14.91 1.94
CA ILE A 291 -7.23 -13.97 3.06
C ILE A 291 -6.79 -14.74 4.31
N ASP A 292 -7.50 -15.80 4.71
CA ASP A 292 -7.13 -16.60 5.89
C ASP A 292 -5.75 -17.26 5.73
N TYR A 293 -5.41 -17.70 4.49
CA TYR A 293 -4.08 -18.24 4.18
C TYR A 293 -2.99 -17.17 4.35
N LEU A 294 -3.19 -15.94 3.84
CA LEU A 294 -2.24 -14.85 4.00
C LEU A 294 -2.05 -14.43 5.47
N LEU A 295 -3.09 -14.53 6.29
CA LEU A 295 -3.03 -14.23 7.73
C LEU A 295 -2.33 -15.32 8.57
N ARG A 296 -1.86 -16.42 7.97
CA ARG A 296 -1.02 -17.40 8.68
C ARG A 296 0.34 -16.79 9.01
N PRO A 297 0.83 -16.91 10.25
CA PRO A 297 2.09 -16.29 10.66
C PRO A 297 3.27 -16.59 9.74
N ALA A 298 3.45 -17.87 9.35
CA ALA A 298 4.56 -18.27 8.48
C ALA A 298 4.43 -17.73 7.05
N VAL A 299 3.21 -17.55 6.54
CA VAL A 299 2.97 -17.02 5.19
C VAL A 299 3.29 -15.54 5.14
N ILE A 300 2.71 -14.76 6.07
CA ILE A 300 2.92 -13.31 6.05
C ILE A 300 4.35 -12.93 6.47
N ALA A 301 5.02 -13.70 7.34
CA ALA A 301 6.43 -13.51 7.65
C ALA A 301 7.31 -13.71 6.41
N ASN A 302 7.06 -14.76 5.61
CA ASN A 302 7.77 -14.99 4.35
C ASN A 302 7.53 -13.87 3.33
N ILE A 303 6.33 -13.29 3.31
CA ILE A 303 6.03 -12.13 2.48
C ILE A 303 6.85 -10.92 2.95
N THR A 304 6.86 -10.61 4.25
CA THR A 304 7.70 -9.54 4.82
C THR A 304 9.18 -9.74 4.48
N ASP A 305 9.68 -10.97 4.56
CA ASP A 305 11.08 -11.28 4.21
C ASP A 305 11.40 -11.02 2.73
N ALA A 306 10.41 -11.22 1.86
CA ALA A 306 10.57 -10.99 0.41
C ALA A 306 10.44 -9.53 0.02
N VAL A 307 9.46 -8.81 0.59
CA VAL A 307 9.10 -7.46 0.12
C VAL A 307 9.54 -6.35 1.07
N SER A 308 10.08 -6.70 2.25
CA SER A 308 10.60 -5.76 3.26
C SER A 308 9.57 -4.75 3.79
N TYR A 309 8.29 -5.10 3.72
CA TYR A 309 7.21 -4.36 4.36
C TYR A 309 6.80 -5.05 5.66
N PRO A 310 6.64 -4.31 6.77
CA PRO A 310 6.18 -4.90 8.03
C PRO A 310 4.74 -5.40 7.90
N ASN A 311 4.45 -6.50 8.59
CA ASN A 311 3.11 -7.06 8.66
C ASN A 311 2.44 -6.78 10.01
N PRO A 312 1.10 -6.76 10.06
CA PRO A 312 0.34 -6.53 11.29
C PRO A 312 0.04 -7.82 12.08
N ASN A 313 0.79 -8.89 11.87
CA ASN A 313 0.54 -10.20 12.46
C ASN A 313 1.51 -10.43 13.62
N VAL A 314 1.01 -10.41 14.86
CA VAL A 314 1.86 -10.46 16.06
C VAL A 314 2.74 -11.72 16.13
N PRO A 315 2.21 -12.95 15.95
CA PRO A 315 3.05 -14.15 15.93
C PRO A 315 4.07 -14.18 14.78
N ALA A 316 3.77 -13.53 13.64
CA ALA A 316 4.66 -13.55 12.48
C ALA A 316 5.95 -12.78 12.73
N THR A 317 5.93 -11.73 13.56
CA THR A 317 7.13 -10.91 13.83
C THR A 317 8.32 -11.76 14.30
N ALA A 318 8.08 -12.79 15.12
CA ALA A 318 9.13 -13.67 15.58
C ALA A 318 9.71 -14.61 14.48
N LEU A 319 8.95 -14.80 13.39
CA LEU A 319 9.31 -15.64 12.26
C LEU A 319 10.03 -14.87 11.14
N VAL A 320 9.91 -13.54 11.13
CA VAL A 320 10.63 -12.68 10.19
C VAL A 320 12.14 -12.79 10.43
N LYS A 321 12.91 -12.87 9.36
CA LYS A 321 14.38 -12.96 9.40
C LYS A 321 14.97 -11.85 10.27
N PRO A 322 15.98 -12.16 11.11
CA PRO A 322 16.57 -11.17 12.03
C PRO A 322 17.06 -9.89 11.34
N GLU A 323 17.65 -10.01 10.15
CA GLU A 323 18.16 -8.87 9.36
C GLU A 323 17.04 -7.93 8.88
N ILE A 324 15.82 -8.42 8.68
CA ILE A 324 14.65 -7.62 8.32
C ILE A 324 13.96 -7.10 9.59
N ARG A 325 13.74 -7.98 10.57
CA ARG A 325 13.05 -7.62 11.81
C ARG A 325 13.80 -6.55 12.62
N ASN A 326 15.12 -6.55 12.57
CA ASN A 326 15.97 -5.62 13.32
C ASN A 326 16.40 -4.40 12.48
N ASP A 327 15.96 -4.29 11.22
CA ASP A 327 16.24 -3.14 10.39
C ASP A 327 15.28 -1.98 10.78
N PRO A 328 15.81 -0.85 11.28
CA PRO A 328 14.97 0.29 11.68
C PRO A 328 14.26 0.98 10.49
N ALA A 329 14.68 0.71 9.27
CA ALA A 329 14.00 1.16 8.06
C ALA A 329 12.76 0.30 7.73
N VAL A 330 12.67 -0.93 8.24
CA VAL A 330 11.50 -1.81 8.13
C VAL A 330 10.62 -1.71 9.37
N TYR A 331 11.23 -1.85 10.56
CA TYR A 331 10.53 -1.75 11.84
C TYR A 331 11.07 -0.55 12.64
N PRO A 332 10.60 0.67 12.35
CA PRO A 332 11.08 1.88 13.01
C PRO A 332 10.86 1.82 14.53
N PRO A 333 11.82 2.30 15.34
CA PRO A 333 11.67 2.36 16.77
C PRO A 333 10.56 3.34 17.19
N GLU A 334 10.06 3.21 18.43
CA GLU A 334 8.89 3.94 18.92
C GLU A 334 9.03 5.46 18.81
N GLU A 335 10.22 5.99 19.09
CA GLU A 335 10.50 7.44 18.98
C GLU A 335 10.37 7.96 17.54
N VAL A 336 10.64 7.11 16.54
CA VAL A 336 10.44 7.44 15.12
C VAL A 336 8.97 7.36 14.78
N ARG A 337 8.27 6.29 15.21
CA ARG A 337 6.85 6.09 14.95
C ARG A 337 5.95 7.20 15.51
N ARG A 338 6.36 7.90 16.56
CA ARG A 338 5.64 9.06 17.10
C ARG A 338 5.52 10.24 16.12
N ARG A 339 6.34 10.25 15.06
CA ARG A 339 6.29 11.25 13.99
C ARG A 339 5.36 10.85 12.85
N PHE A 340 4.80 9.64 12.90
CA PHE A 340 3.88 9.17 11.88
C PHE A 340 2.52 9.83 11.99
N TYR A 341 1.95 10.11 10.85
CA TYR A 341 0.56 10.54 10.71
C TYR A 341 -0.14 9.66 9.68
N ILE A 342 -1.47 9.56 9.78
CA ILE A 342 -2.30 8.84 8.82
C ILE A 342 -3.14 9.89 8.09
N ASP A 343 -3.24 9.74 6.77
CA ASP A 343 -4.14 10.59 5.98
C ASP A 343 -5.59 10.32 6.39
N ILE A 344 -6.43 11.33 6.26
CA ILE A 344 -7.86 11.26 6.56
C ILE A 344 -8.66 11.60 5.30
N PRO A 345 -9.87 11.04 5.15
CA PRO A 345 -10.73 11.42 4.04
C PRO A 345 -10.94 12.94 4.00
N ALA A 346 -10.83 13.52 2.83
CA ALA A 346 -10.98 14.95 2.61
C ALA A 346 -12.35 15.29 2.01
N PRO A 347 -12.88 16.50 2.25
CA PRO A 347 -14.06 16.98 1.56
C PRO A 347 -13.87 16.98 0.03
N LEU A 348 -14.91 16.68 -0.72
CA LEU A 348 -14.86 16.59 -2.18
C LEU A 348 -14.31 17.86 -2.84
N ALA A 349 -14.58 19.03 -2.27
CA ALA A 349 -14.07 20.29 -2.77
C ALA A 349 -12.53 20.36 -2.69
N TYR A 350 -11.96 19.88 -1.58
CA TYR A 350 -10.51 19.78 -1.40
C TYR A 350 -9.90 18.75 -2.36
N GLU A 351 -10.49 17.57 -2.50
CA GLU A 351 -10.02 16.53 -3.43
C GLU A 351 -9.96 17.04 -4.86
N ARG A 352 -11.01 17.75 -5.31
CA ARG A 352 -11.04 18.37 -6.64
C ARG A 352 -9.96 19.45 -6.81
N ALA A 353 -9.71 20.26 -5.77
CA ALA A 353 -8.66 21.26 -5.79
C ALA A 353 -7.28 20.61 -5.85
N ARG A 354 -7.03 19.59 -5.01
CA ARG A 354 -5.76 18.83 -4.98
C ARG A 354 -5.48 18.13 -6.31
N THR A 355 -6.48 17.52 -6.93
CA THR A 355 -6.34 16.90 -8.25
C THR A 355 -5.99 17.91 -9.34
N ARG A 356 -6.63 19.10 -9.34
CA ARG A 356 -6.27 20.16 -10.28
C ARG A 356 -4.86 20.69 -10.06
N ALA A 357 -4.47 20.90 -8.80
CA ALA A 357 -3.12 21.33 -8.41
C ALA A 357 -2.07 20.31 -8.88
N TRP A 358 -2.34 19.01 -8.69
CA TRP A 358 -1.48 17.92 -9.15
C TRP A 358 -1.31 17.90 -10.67
N THR A 359 -2.41 18.01 -11.41
CA THR A 359 -2.38 18.06 -12.88
C THR A 359 -1.58 19.27 -13.38
N ARG A 360 -1.76 20.43 -12.76
CA ARG A 360 -0.99 21.66 -13.05
C ARG A 360 0.51 21.43 -12.79
N LEU A 361 0.88 20.92 -11.63
CA LEU A 361 2.26 20.62 -11.27
C LEU A 361 2.92 19.68 -12.29
N LYS A 362 2.26 18.56 -12.63
CA LYS A 362 2.81 17.56 -13.58
C LYS A 362 2.96 18.12 -14.99
N SER A 363 2.01 18.91 -15.45
CA SER A 363 2.06 19.50 -16.79
C SER A 363 3.07 20.64 -16.94
N GLY A 364 3.59 21.19 -15.84
CA GLY A 364 4.51 22.35 -15.86
C GLY A 364 3.85 23.65 -16.36
N ARG A 365 2.51 23.77 -16.23
CA ARG A 365 1.72 24.92 -16.72
C ARG A 365 1.09 25.68 -15.58
#